data_75d03a8cf64a5a89cc614b881a61cb01
#
_entry.id   75d03a8cf64a5a89cc614b881a61cb01
#
_cell.length_a   1.000
_cell.length_b   1.000
_cell.length_c   1.000
_cell.angle_alpha   90.00
_cell.angle_beta   90.00
_cell.angle_gamma   90.00
#
_symmetry.space_group_name_H-M   'P 1'
#
loop_
_entity.id
_entity.type
_entity.pdbx_description
1 polymer ?
#
loop_
_entity_poly.entity_id
_entity_poly.type
_entity_poly.pdbx_seq_one_letter_code
_entity_poly.pdbx_strand_id
1 'polypeptide(L)'
;VRGPLSSASYSMAAASNTTDGWFGGGGNNGFKSTVDRITYATDTATASVRGPLSLARAYLAAAGNPTDGWFGGGSSPVSTVDRITYATDTATASVRGPLSSARTRLAAAGNTTDGWFGGGYVLSSVNRIIYATDTATASVRGPLSSARYSLAAAGNTTDGWFGGGGPGPFSTVDRITYATDTATASVRGPLSGGKSLAAAAGGVQ
;
A
#
# COMPACT_ATOMS: atom_id res chain seq x y z
N VAL A 1 16.58 20.08 6.19
CA VAL A 1 16.39 19.08 5.13
C VAL A 1 16.66 17.72 5.76
N ARG A 2 15.82 16.73 5.46
CA ARG A 2 16.01 15.32 5.86
C ARG A 2 16.79 14.57 4.77
N GLY A 3 17.32 13.40 5.10
CA GLY A 3 18.12 12.60 4.18
C GLY A 3 17.30 12.13 2.98
N PRO A 4 17.91 11.99 1.80
CA PRO A 4 17.24 11.50 0.61
C PRO A 4 17.06 9.98 0.61
N LEU A 5 16.18 9.46 -0.25
CA LEU A 5 16.21 8.06 -0.65
C LEU A 5 17.52 7.75 -1.38
N SER A 6 17.89 6.48 -1.48
CA SER A 6 19.12 6.03 -2.16
C SER A 6 19.16 6.45 -3.63
N SER A 7 18.00 6.60 -4.25
CA SER A 7 17.87 7.11 -5.61
C SER A 7 16.48 7.73 -5.85
N ALA A 8 16.40 8.70 -6.77
CA ALA A 8 15.12 9.28 -7.17
C ALA A 8 14.16 8.19 -7.68
N SER A 9 12.92 8.22 -7.20
CA SER A 9 11.88 7.28 -7.59
C SER A 9 10.49 7.91 -7.42
N TYR A 10 9.53 7.46 -8.23
CA TYR A 10 8.12 7.84 -8.15
C TYR A 10 7.23 6.60 -8.08
N SER A 11 5.99 6.78 -7.61
CA SER A 11 4.98 5.69 -7.55
C SER A 11 5.44 4.44 -6.79
N MET A 12 6.22 4.65 -5.74
CA MET A 12 6.58 3.63 -4.76
C MET A 12 5.48 3.46 -3.73
N ALA A 13 5.54 2.40 -2.92
CA ALA A 13 4.71 2.22 -1.74
C ALA A 13 5.56 2.24 -0.47
N ALA A 14 4.94 2.52 0.66
CA ALA A 14 5.63 2.52 1.95
C ALA A 14 4.85 1.74 3.01
N ALA A 15 5.59 1.04 3.84
CA ALA A 15 5.13 0.44 5.09
C ALA A 15 6.07 0.87 6.22
N SER A 16 5.60 0.86 7.45
CA SER A 16 6.39 1.38 8.57
C SER A 16 6.04 0.71 9.89
N ASN A 17 6.94 0.86 10.84
CA ASN A 17 6.66 0.66 12.26
C ASN A 17 6.94 1.96 13.03
N THR A 18 7.10 1.89 14.35
CA THR A 18 7.34 3.07 15.21
C THR A 18 8.74 3.67 15.05
N THR A 19 9.70 2.94 14.48
CA THR A 19 11.11 3.36 14.39
C THR A 19 11.61 3.59 12.98
N ASP A 20 11.02 2.91 12.00
CA ASP A 20 11.53 2.87 10.63
C ASP A 20 10.40 2.90 9.60
N GLY A 21 10.71 3.43 8.41
CA GLY A 21 9.86 3.38 7.23
C GLY A 21 10.58 2.71 6.06
N TRP A 22 9.90 1.79 5.39
CA TRP A 22 10.38 1.07 4.20
C TRP A 22 9.64 1.54 2.97
N PHE A 23 10.39 2.00 1.96
CA PHE A 23 9.90 2.52 0.68
C PHE A 23 10.30 1.54 -0.42
N GLY A 24 9.34 0.83 -1.00
CA GLY A 24 9.60 -0.24 -1.95
C GLY A 24 9.09 0.00 -3.35
N GLY A 25 9.86 -0.47 -4.36
CA GLY A 25 9.51 -0.38 -5.76
C GLY A 25 9.63 1.02 -6.33
N GLY A 26 8.70 1.37 -7.22
CA GLY A 26 8.70 2.66 -7.92
C GLY A 26 9.41 2.60 -9.26
N GLY A 27 9.64 3.78 -9.84
CA GLY A 27 10.30 3.90 -11.14
C GLY A 27 11.07 5.21 -11.28
N ASN A 28 12.07 5.17 -12.14
CA ASN A 28 12.78 6.28 -12.76
C ASN A 28 13.65 5.68 -13.85
N ASN A 29 13.36 5.92 -15.12
CA ASN A 29 14.02 5.24 -16.25
C ASN A 29 13.90 3.70 -16.20
N GLY A 30 12.75 3.18 -15.74
CA GLY A 30 12.46 1.77 -15.56
C GLY A 30 11.86 1.46 -14.18
N PHE A 31 11.25 0.29 -14.04
CA PHE A 31 10.71 -0.15 -12.77
C PHE A 31 11.82 -0.65 -11.84
N LYS A 32 11.63 -0.48 -10.54
CA LYS A 32 12.60 -0.85 -9.51
C LYS A 32 12.03 -1.91 -8.57
N SER A 33 12.92 -2.76 -8.07
CA SER A 33 12.65 -3.65 -6.92
C SER A 33 13.29 -3.13 -5.63
N THR A 34 14.08 -2.06 -5.70
CA THR A 34 14.78 -1.47 -4.55
C THR A 34 13.83 -1.21 -3.40
N VAL A 35 14.29 -1.49 -2.19
CA VAL A 35 13.66 -1.09 -0.94
C VAL A 35 14.65 -0.22 -0.17
N ASP A 36 14.21 0.97 0.20
CA ASP A 36 14.95 1.92 1.03
C ASP A 36 14.35 1.95 2.43
N ARG A 37 15.20 1.90 3.47
CA ARG A 37 14.78 2.11 4.85
C ARG A 37 15.27 3.44 5.37
N ILE A 38 14.37 4.20 5.99
CA ILE A 38 14.66 5.40 6.77
C ILE A 38 14.44 5.05 8.24
N THR A 39 15.47 5.25 9.07
CA THR A 39 15.34 5.18 10.54
C THR A 39 14.99 6.58 11.05
N TYR A 40 13.86 6.73 11.71
CA TYR A 40 13.31 8.04 12.10
C TYR A 40 14.22 8.81 13.06
N ALA A 41 14.95 8.11 13.95
CA ALA A 41 15.89 8.74 14.87
C ALA A 41 17.13 9.35 14.17
N THR A 42 17.46 8.90 12.94
CA THR A 42 18.64 9.33 12.17
C THR A 42 18.25 9.73 10.73
N ASP A 43 17.10 10.34 10.56
CA ASP A 43 16.49 10.66 9.27
C ASP A 43 17.19 11.77 8.46
N THR A 44 18.30 12.29 8.93
CA THR A 44 19.19 13.19 8.17
C THR A 44 20.17 12.43 7.27
N ALA A 45 20.39 11.15 7.52
CA ALA A 45 21.22 10.30 6.67
C ALA A 45 20.45 9.85 5.41
N THR A 46 21.20 9.52 4.35
CA THR A 46 20.62 8.84 3.18
C THR A 46 20.00 7.52 3.59
N ALA A 47 18.83 7.19 3.04
CA ALA A 47 18.15 5.93 3.31
C ALA A 47 19.04 4.72 3.00
N SER A 48 18.96 3.70 3.85
CA SER A 48 19.73 2.48 3.68
C SER A 48 19.02 1.54 2.70
N VAL A 49 19.70 1.11 1.64
CA VAL A 49 19.18 0.07 0.73
C VAL A 49 19.05 -1.24 1.49
N ARG A 50 17.91 -1.91 1.31
CA ARG A 50 17.58 -3.20 1.90
C ARG A 50 17.35 -4.27 0.84
N GLY A 51 17.02 -5.48 1.26
CA GLY A 51 16.71 -6.58 0.35
C GLY A 51 15.57 -6.20 -0.60
N PRO A 52 15.68 -6.51 -1.90
CA PRO A 52 14.73 -6.04 -2.90
C PRO A 52 13.37 -6.75 -2.80
N LEU A 53 12.34 -6.16 -3.38
CA LEU A 53 11.11 -6.86 -3.74
C LEU A 53 11.43 -8.00 -4.74
N SER A 54 10.59 -9.02 -4.79
CA SER A 54 10.75 -10.16 -5.70
C SER A 54 10.67 -9.76 -7.18
N LEU A 55 10.00 -8.66 -7.48
CA LEU A 55 9.77 -8.15 -8.83
C LEU A 55 9.89 -6.63 -8.88
N ALA A 56 10.59 -6.09 -9.88
CA ALA A 56 10.65 -4.66 -10.15
C ALA A 56 9.28 -4.15 -10.62
N ARG A 57 8.68 -3.18 -9.90
CA ARG A 57 7.35 -2.65 -10.20
C ARG A 57 7.09 -1.29 -9.55
N ALA A 58 6.25 -0.49 -10.19
CA ALA A 58 5.74 0.79 -9.69
C ALA A 58 4.22 0.74 -9.51
N TYR A 59 3.60 1.78 -8.95
CA TYR A 59 2.14 1.88 -8.76
C TYR A 59 1.55 0.75 -7.90
N LEU A 60 2.33 0.23 -6.98
CA LEU A 60 1.94 -0.77 -5.98
C LEU A 60 1.39 -0.06 -4.73
N ALA A 61 0.82 -0.80 -3.82
CA ALA A 61 0.42 -0.30 -2.50
C ALA A 61 1.04 -1.16 -1.40
N ALA A 62 1.10 -0.64 -0.18
CA ALA A 62 1.57 -1.39 0.96
C ALA A 62 0.71 -1.16 2.20
N ALA A 63 0.59 -2.20 3.01
CA ALA A 63 0.06 -2.18 4.35
C ALA A 63 0.99 -3.00 5.24
N GLY A 64 0.94 -2.82 6.54
CA GLY A 64 1.84 -3.53 7.44
C GLY A 64 1.37 -3.52 8.89
N ASN A 65 2.17 -4.19 9.71
CA ASN A 65 2.05 -4.21 11.15
C ASN A 65 3.43 -3.86 11.77
N PRO A 66 3.61 -3.93 13.10
CA PRO A 66 4.90 -3.60 13.73
C PRO A 66 6.10 -4.44 13.28
N THR A 67 5.90 -5.62 12.70
CA THR A 67 6.98 -6.58 12.36
C THR A 67 7.20 -6.78 10.87
N ASP A 68 6.17 -6.55 10.05
CA ASP A 68 6.20 -6.89 8.63
C ASP A 68 5.46 -5.85 7.76
N GLY A 69 5.89 -5.70 6.51
CA GLY A 69 5.22 -4.90 5.49
C GLY A 69 4.87 -5.74 4.27
N TRP A 70 3.62 -5.63 3.79
CA TRP A 70 3.12 -6.32 2.60
C TRP A 70 2.96 -5.32 1.46
N PHE A 71 3.66 -5.57 0.35
CA PHE A 71 3.68 -4.76 -0.87
C PHE A 71 2.93 -5.50 -1.97
N GLY A 72 1.78 -4.99 -2.40
CA GLY A 72 0.86 -5.68 -3.30
C GLY A 72 0.57 -4.96 -4.61
N GLY A 73 0.37 -5.74 -5.69
CA GLY A 73 0.05 -5.21 -7.01
C GLY A 73 1.22 -4.51 -7.68
N GLY A 74 0.94 -3.69 -8.67
CA GLY A 74 1.92 -2.88 -9.39
C GLY A 74 1.73 -2.87 -10.89
N SER A 75 2.61 -2.13 -11.58
CA SER A 75 2.63 -1.94 -13.03
C SER A 75 2.83 -3.24 -13.82
N SER A 76 2.39 -3.23 -15.07
CA SER A 76 2.08 -4.40 -15.89
C SER A 76 1.12 -5.32 -15.13
N PRO A 77 -0.11 -4.87 -14.86
CA PRO A 77 -0.90 -5.24 -13.68
C PRO A 77 -0.55 -6.63 -13.15
N VAL A 78 -0.11 -6.71 -11.90
CA VAL A 78 0.26 -7.98 -11.25
C VAL A 78 -0.57 -8.20 -9.97
N SER A 79 -0.73 -9.47 -9.59
CA SER A 79 -1.36 -9.86 -8.32
C SER A 79 -0.34 -10.15 -7.21
N THR A 80 0.95 -10.12 -7.52
CA THR A 80 2.05 -10.43 -6.59
C THR A 80 1.95 -9.61 -5.30
N VAL A 81 2.14 -10.29 -4.18
CA VAL A 81 2.33 -9.67 -2.87
C VAL A 81 3.69 -10.13 -2.32
N ASP A 82 4.51 -9.18 -1.93
CA ASP A 82 5.78 -9.40 -1.25
C ASP A 82 5.67 -9.01 0.21
N ARG A 83 6.20 -9.83 1.11
CA ARG A 83 6.37 -9.48 2.52
C ARG A 83 7.83 -9.19 2.84
N ILE A 84 8.07 -8.06 3.49
CA ILE A 84 9.33 -7.70 4.11
C ILE A 84 9.17 -7.91 5.61
N THR A 85 9.98 -8.80 6.20
CA THR A 85 10.08 -8.92 7.67
C THR A 85 11.15 -7.94 8.14
N TYR A 86 10.78 -6.98 8.96
CA TYR A 86 11.62 -5.83 9.31
C TYR A 86 12.92 -6.24 10.05
N ALA A 87 12.85 -7.30 10.86
CA ALA A 87 14.02 -7.83 11.58
C ALA A 87 15.08 -8.45 10.64
N THR A 88 14.70 -8.86 9.44
CA THR A 88 15.56 -9.52 8.44
C THR A 88 15.45 -8.83 7.08
N ASP A 89 15.34 -7.51 7.06
CA ASP A 89 15.04 -6.70 5.88
C ASP A 89 16.17 -6.62 4.83
N THR A 90 17.29 -7.26 5.07
CA THR A 90 18.38 -7.39 4.10
C THR A 90 18.18 -8.57 3.11
N ALA A 91 17.28 -9.49 3.44
CA ALA A 91 16.90 -10.57 2.54
C ALA A 91 15.92 -10.08 1.47
N THR A 92 15.90 -10.72 0.29
CA THR A 92 14.86 -10.51 -0.71
C THR A 92 13.47 -10.75 -0.09
N ALA A 93 12.52 -9.88 -0.37
CA ALA A 93 11.17 -9.99 0.14
C ALA A 93 10.53 -11.34 -0.24
N SER A 94 9.81 -11.95 0.70
CA SER A 94 9.17 -13.24 0.50
C SER A 94 7.86 -13.08 -0.29
N VAL A 95 7.72 -13.77 -1.41
CA VAL A 95 6.44 -13.83 -2.13
C VAL A 95 5.38 -14.52 -1.27
N ARG A 96 4.20 -13.93 -1.19
CA ARG A 96 3.05 -14.42 -0.44
C ARG A 96 1.86 -14.72 -1.34
N GLY A 97 0.75 -15.16 -0.76
CA GLY A 97 -0.48 -15.41 -1.50
C GLY A 97 -0.90 -14.17 -2.30
N PRO A 98 -1.30 -14.33 -3.57
CA PRO A 98 -1.56 -13.19 -4.44
C PRO A 98 -2.85 -12.45 -4.07
N LEU A 99 -2.99 -11.21 -4.54
CA LEU A 99 -4.30 -10.55 -4.64
C LEU A 99 -5.23 -11.38 -5.55
N SER A 100 -6.53 -11.30 -5.35
CA SER A 100 -7.51 -12.09 -6.12
C SER A 100 -7.51 -11.77 -7.63
N SER A 101 -6.97 -10.63 -8.01
CA SER A 101 -6.78 -10.21 -9.40
C SER A 101 -5.58 -9.28 -9.53
N ALA A 102 -4.94 -9.29 -10.70
CA ALA A 102 -3.88 -8.36 -11.03
C ALA A 102 -4.39 -6.92 -11.04
N ARG A 103 -3.65 -6.00 -10.40
CA ARG A 103 -4.04 -4.59 -10.30
C ARG A 103 -2.85 -3.65 -10.19
N THR A 104 -3.05 -2.44 -10.65
CA THR A 104 -2.08 -1.35 -10.60
C THR A 104 -2.76 -0.08 -10.11
N ARG A 105 -2.00 0.86 -9.53
CA ARG A 105 -2.52 2.16 -9.03
C ARG A 105 -3.59 2.02 -7.95
N LEU A 106 -3.48 0.99 -7.14
CA LEU A 106 -4.33 0.71 -6.00
C LEU A 106 -3.84 1.49 -4.76
N ALA A 107 -4.62 1.46 -3.68
CA ALA A 107 -4.19 1.93 -2.37
C ALA A 107 -4.41 0.83 -1.32
N ALA A 108 -3.78 0.95 -0.16
CA ALA A 108 -3.97 0.01 0.93
C ALA A 108 -4.07 0.73 2.27
N ALA A 109 -4.89 0.18 3.14
CA ALA A 109 -5.01 0.50 4.55
C ALA A 109 -4.98 -0.79 5.35
N GLY A 110 -4.68 -0.74 6.62
CA GLY A 110 -4.63 -1.95 7.44
C GLY A 110 -4.67 -1.65 8.93
N ASN A 111 -4.65 -2.71 9.69
CA ASN A 111 -4.44 -2.71 11.14
C ASN A 111 -3.34 -3.73 11.47
N THR A 112 -3.21 -4.14 12.73
CA THR A 112 -2.16 -5.06 13.18
C THR A 112 -2.31 -6.49 12.67
N THR A 113 -3.50 -6.89 12.20
CA THR A 113 -3.81 -8.27 11.79
C THR A 113 -4.07 -8.44 10.31
N ASP A 114 -4.51 -7.39 9.63
CA ASP A 114 -5.01 -7.47 8.26
C ASP A 114 -4.64 -6.25 7.43
N GLY A 115 -4.50 -6.43 6.12
CA GLY A 115 -4.34 -5.36 5.13
C GLY A 115 -5.42 -5.40 4.06
N TRP A 116 -6.03 -4.24 3.76
CA TRP A 116 -7.05 -4.08 2.72
C TRP A 116 -6.46 -3.30 1.54
N PHE A 117 -6.44 -3.95 0.38
CA PHE A 117 -5.91 -3.44 -0.89
C PHE A 117 -7.08 -3.11 -1.81
N GLY A 118 -7.38 -1.83 -1.99
CA GLY A 118 -8.60 -1.36 -2.65
C GLY A 118 -8.36 -0.59 -3.94
N GLY A 119 -9.32 -0.70 -4.86
CA GLY A 119 -9.30 -0.01 -6.14
C GLY A 119 -8.24 -0.57 -7.10
N GLY A 120 -7.78 0.30 -7.98
CA GLY A 120 -6.90 0.00 -9.09
C GLY A 120 -7.54 0.36 -10.41
N TYR A 121 -6.78 0.27 -11.52
CA TYR A 121 -7.29 0.63 -12.83
C TYR A 121 -8.56 -0.15 -13.15
N VAL A 122 -9.69 0.56 -13.36
CA VAL A 122 -11.06 0.06 -13.61
C VAL A 122 -11.64 -0.87 -12.53
N LEU A 123 -11.11 -0.86 -11.30
CA LEU A 123 -11.56 -1.76 -10.24
C LEU A 123 -12.14 -0.97 -9.04
N SER A 124 -13.24 -1.48 -8.47
CA SER A 124 -13.77 -1.06 -7.17
C SER A 124 -13.52 -2.11 -6.09
N SER A 125 -13.14 -3.33 -6.46
CA SER A 125 -12.98 -4.42 -5.51
C SER A 125 -11.89 -4.15 -4.47
N VAL A 126 -12.08 -4.70 -3.27
CA VAL A 126 -11.14 -4.65 -2.16
C VAL A 126 -10.71 -6.07 -1.84
N ASN A 127 -9.43 -6.27 -1.61
CA ASN A 127 -8.84 -7.55 -1.21
C ASN A 127 -8.31 -7.45 0.22
N ARG A 128 -8.65 -8.40 1.09
CA ARG A 128 -8.08 -8.51 2.42
C ARG A 128 -7.03 -9.61 2.47
N ILE A 129 -5.86 -9.26 2.99
CA ILE A 129 -4.79 -10.19 3.37
C ILE A 129 -4.84 -10.32 4.89
N ILE A 130 -5.01 -11.54 5.40
CA ILE A 130 -4.85 -11.86 6.82
C ILE A 130 -3.38 -12.16 7.04
N TYR A 131 -2.67 -11.37 7.85
CA TYR A 131 -1.22 -11.47 7.98
C TYR A 131 -0.76 -12.82 8.56
N ALA A 132 -1.55 -13.42 9.45
CA ALA A 132 -1.24 -14.73 10.03
C ALA A 132 -1.32 -15.88 9.01
N THR A 133 -2.07 -15.72 7.92
CA THR A 133 -2.28 -16.73 6.87
C THR A 133 -1.98 -16.16 5.48
N ASP A 134 -0.94 -15.36 5.37
CA ASP A 134 -0.60 -14.57 4.18
C ASP A 134 -0.12 -15.38 2.96
N THR A 135 -0.05 -16.69 3.06
CA THR A 135 0.22 -17.59 1.92
C THR A 135 -1.03 -17.92 1.11
N ALA A 136 -2.22 -17.67 1.65
CA ALA A 136 -3.48 -17.84 0.93
C ALA A 136 -3.74 -16.65 -0.01
N THR A 137 -4.46 -16.90 -1.10
CA THR A 137 -4.97 -15.83 -1.98
C THR A 137 -5.83 -14.85 -1.16
N ALA A 138 -5.60 -13.57 -1.34
CA ALA A 138 -6.36 -12.52 -0.65
C ALA A 138 -7.87 -12.64 -0.88
N SER A 139 -8.65 -12.52 0.18
CA SER A 139 -10.10 -12.64 0.12
C SER A 139 -10.72 -11.38 -0.49
N VAL A 140 -11.63 -11.53 -1.44
CA VAL A 140 -12.43 -10.41 -1.96
C VAL A 140 -13.40 -9.94 -0.88
N ARG A 141 -13.48 -8.63 -0.68
CA ARG A 141 -14.36 -7.96 0.28
C ARG A 141 -15.32 -6.99 -0.44
N GLY A 142 -16.19 -6.36 0.32
CA GLY A 142 -17.13 -5.38 -0.21
C GLY A 142 -16.40 -4.28 -0.99
N PRO A 143 -16.95 -3.86 -2.15
CA PRO A 143 -16.25 -2.92 -3.02
C PRO A 143 -16.26 -1.49 -2.47
N LEU A 144 -15.37 -0.65 -2.98
CA LEU A 144 -15.50 0.81 -2.92
C LEU A 144 -16.80 1.24 -3.64
N SER A 145 -17.31 2.42 -3.34
CA SER A 145 -18.53 2.98 -3.95
C SER A 145 -18.45 3.12 -5.47
N SER A 146 -17.22 3.24 -6.00
CA SER A 146 -16.95 3.30 -7.45
C SER A 146 -15.56 2.79 -7.79
N ALA A 147 -15.36 2.38 -9.04
CA ALA A 147 -14.04 2.01 -9.55
C ALA A 147 -13.13 3.24 -9.63
N ARG A 148 -12.00 3.20 -8.94
CA ARG A 148 -11.04 4.31 -8.87
C ARG A 148 -9.60 3.80 -8.80
N TYR A 149 -8.68 4.58 -9.40
CA TYR A 149 -7.24 4.32 -9.36
C TYR A 149 -6.47 5.55 -8.91
N SER A 150 -5.22 5.39 -8.52
CA SER A 150 -4.38 6.48 -8.02
C SER A 150 -5.03 7.24 -6.84
N LEU A 151 -5.71 6.50 -6.00
CA LEU A 151 -6.32 6.97 -4.75
C LEU A 151 -5.32 6.84 -3.61
N ALA A 152 -5.59 7.54 -2.53
CA ALA A 152 -4.83 7.42 -1.28
C ALA A 152 -5.64 6.61 -0.25
N ALA A 153 -4.96 5.98 0.69
CA ALA A 153 -5.65 5.34 1.80
C ALA A 153 -4.91 5.56 3.13
N ALA A 154 -5.69 5.64 4.18
CA ALA A 154 -5.23 5.67 5.56
C ALA A 154 -6.13 4.79 6.41
N GLY A 155 -5.63 4.28 7.52
CA GLY A 155 -6.41 3.41 8.40
C GLY A 155 -6.07 3.63 9.88
N ASN A 156 -6.91 3.07 10.71
CA ASN A 156 -6.68 2.88 12.13
C ASN A 156 -7.00 1.44 12.51
N THR A 157 -7.18 1.14 13.78
CA THR A 157 -7.48 -0.21 14.27
C THR A 157 -8.82 -0.78 13.79
N THR A 158 -9.78 0.05 13.40
CA THR A 158 -11.17 -0.35 13.10
C THR A 158 -11.63 -0.05 11.70
N ASP A 159 -11.06 0.95 11.04
CA ASP A 159 -11.55 1.45 9.77
C ASP A 159 -10.40 1.81 8.81
N GLY A 160 -10.67 1.69 7.51
CA GLY A 160 -9.82 2.17 6.43
C GLY A 160 -10.55 3.18 5.56
N TRP A 161 -9.91 4.30 5.22
CA TRP A 161 -10.46 5.33 4.35
C TRP A 161 -9.70 5.36 3.03
N PHE A 162 -10.43 5.37 1.92
CA PHE A 162 -9.91 5.42 0.56
C PHE A 162 -10.42 6.69 -0.12
N GLY A 163 -9.53 7.62 -0.40
CA GLY A 163 -9.89 8.97 -0.84
C GLY A 163 -9.33 9.36 -2.20
N GLY A 164 -10.10 10.15 -2.94
CA GLY A 164 -9.68 10.71 -4.22
C GLY A 164 -9.60 9.70 -5.36
N GLY A 165 -8.67 9.90 -6.28
CA GLY A 165 -8.38 9.00 -7.40
C GLY A 165 -8.93 9.48 -8.74
N GLY A 166 -8.73 8.65 -9.78
CA GLY A 166 -9.20 8.84 -11.15
C GLY A 166 -10.34 7.89 -11.54
N PRO A 167 -10.94 8.06 -12.77
CA PRO A 167 -10.42 8.72 -13.98
C PRO A 167 -10.48 10.25 -14.02
N GLY A 168 -11.30 10.89 -13.22
CA GLY A 168 -11.22 12.34 -12.98
C GLY A 168 -10.70 12.60 -11.57
N PRO A 169 -10.42 13.85 -11.18
CA PRO A 169 -10.06 14.15 -9.80
C PRO A 169 -11.30 14.03 -8.90
N PHE A 170 -11.45 12.89 -8.22
CA PHE A 170 -12.55 12.67 -7.28
C PHE A 170 -12.25 13.28 -5.90
N SER A 171 -13.30 13.80 -5.25
CA SER A 171 -13.25 14.19 -3.84
C SER A 171 -13.82 13.12 -2.91
N THR A 172 -14.41 12.07 -3.46
CA THR A 172 -15.05 10.99 -2.70
C THR A 172 -14.08 10.32 -1.74
N VAL A 173 -14.55 10.08 -0.52
CA VAL A 173 -13.88 9.26 0.49
C VAL A 173 -14.80 8.09 0.83
N ASP A 174 -14.31 6.88 0.67
CA ASP A 174 -14.97 5.65 1.08
C ASP A 174 -14.38 5.15 2.39
N ARG A 175 -15.23 4.75 3.34
CA ARG A 175 -14.83 4.08 4.56
C ARG A 175 -15.19 2.61 4.53
N ILE A 176 -14.24 1.75 4.82
CA ILE A 176 -14.42 0.33 5.10
C ILE A 176 -14.31 0.15 6.61
N THR A 177 -15.38 -0.35 7.25
CA THR A 177 -15.30 -0.80 8.64
C THR A 177 -14.84 -2.25 8.65
N TYR A 178 -13.70 -2.54 9.26
CA TYR A 178 -13.03 -3.83 9.15
C TYR A 178 -13.85 -4.99 9.69
N ALA A 179 -14.64 -4.77 10.73
CA ALA A 179 -15.53 -5.79 11.31
C ALA A 179 -16.68 -6.19 10.36
N THR A 180 -17.04 -5.34 9.40
CA THR A 180 -18.15 -5.57 8.45
C THR A 180 -17.70 -5.36 7.00
N ASP A 181 -16.48 -5.76 6.67
CA ASP A 181 -15.79 -5.50 5.40
C ASP A 181 -16.37 -6.22 4.18
N THR A 182 -17.42 -7.00 4.34
CA THR A 182 -18.16 -7.62 3.23
C THR A 182 -19.21 -6.69 2.62
N ALA A 183 -19.60 -5.63 3.32
CA ALA A 183 -20.51 -4.61 2.80
C ALA A 183 -19.78 -3.63 1.86
N THR A 184 -20.50 -3.03 0.92
CA THR A 184 -19.98 -1.91 0.13
C THR A 184 -19.51 -0.79 1.05
N ALA A 185 -18.35 -0.21 0.74
CA ALA A 185 -17.78 0.87 1.52
C ALA A 185 -18.75 2.06 1.65
N SER A 186 -18.81 2.65 2.84
CA SER A 186 -19.68 3.80 3.11
C SER A 186 -19.03 5.08 2.61
N VAL A 187 -19.70 5.81 1.72
CA VAL A 187 -19.28 7.16 1.32
C VAL A 187 -19.29 8.08 2.53
N ARG A 188 -18.22 8.84 2.72
CA ARG A 188 -18.06 9.84 3.79
C ARG A 188 -17.90 11.23 3.22
N GLY A 189 -17.73 12.23 4.09
CA GLY A 189 -17.53 13.61 3.68
C GLY A 189 -16.39 13.74 2.66
N PRO A 190 -16.56 14.59 1.63
CA PRO A 190 -15.58 14.71 0.56
C PRO A 190 -14.29 15.38 1.03
N LEU A 191 -13.21 15.15 0.28
CA LEU A 191 -12.01 16.00 0.34
C LEU A 191 -12.39 17.44 -0.09
N SER A 192 -11.63 18.42 0.34
CA SER A 192 -11.87 19.85 -0.01
C SER A 192 -11.82 20.15 -1.51
N GLY A 193 -11.40 19.20 -2.32
CA GLY A 193 -11.41 19.26 -3.79
C GLY A 193 -11.01 17.90 -4.37
N GLY A 194 -11.31 17.71 -5.64
CA GLY A 194 -10.90 16.48 -6.35
C GLY A 194 -9.39 16.31 -6.34
N LYS A 195 -8.94 15.11 -6.00
CA LYS A 195 -7.52 14.73 -5.93
C LYS A 195 -7.28 13.44 -6.71
N SER A 196 -6.19 13.41 -7.46
CA SER A 196 -5.63 12.18 -8.04
C SER A 196 -4.15 12.11 -7.71
N LEU A 197 -3.59 10.90 -7.68
CA LEU A 197 -2.20 10.65 -7.25
C LEU A 197 -1.93 11.18 -5.82
N ALA A 198 -2.95 11.18 -4.97
CA ALA A 198 -2.80 11.60 -3.58
C ALA A 198 -2.00 10.56 -2.79
N ALA A 199 -1.24 11.03 -1.80
CA ALA A 199 -0.63 10.19 -0.79
C ALA A 199 -1.38 10.35 0.53
N ALA A 200 -1.45 9.29 1.31
CA ALA A 200 -1.92 9.34 2.69
C ALA A 200 -0.98 8.53 3.58
N ALA A 201 -0.88 8.94 4.83
CA ALA A 201 -0.20 8.20 5.86
C ALA A 201 -1.24 7.67 6.85
N GLY A 202 -1.18 6.39 7.16
CA GLY A 202 -1.89 5.80 8.30
C GLY A 202 -1.10 6.07 9.59
N GLY A 203 -1.81 6.15 10.70
CA GLY A 203 -1.15 6.12 12.00
C GLY A 203 -0.44 4.78 12.21
N VAL A 204 0.63 4.79 13.01
CA VAL A 204 1.27 3.54 13.44
C VAL A 204 0.31 2.85 14.40
N GLN A 205 0.03 1.58 14.16
CA GLN A 205 -0.88 0.73 14.93
C GLN A 205 -0.09 -0.03 16.00
#